data_793bae8ef32c4adee9e9b2d325dd556c
#
_entry.id   793bae8ef32c4adee9e9b2d325dd556c
#
_cell.length_a   1.000
_cell.length_b   1.000
_cell.length_c   1.000
_cell.angle_alpha   90.00
_cell.angle_beta   90.00
_cell.angle_gamma   90.00
#
_symmetry.space_group_name_H-M   'P 1'
#
loop_
_entity.id
_entity.type
_entity.pdbx_description
1 polymer ?
#
loop_
_entity_poly.entity_id
_entity_poly.type
_entity_poly.pdbx_seq_one_letter_code
_entity_poly.pdbx_strand_id
1 'polypeptide(L)'
;MATAATRKTMIRGYIMTLCGGLCWSIGGACGQVIFRDCGATSDWLVPIRLFIAGIITLLLAALTSGKPLEVLHHREAWPPLLVFALLGSALCQYSFYTAVQYANVAFATVLSYCSPIVILLWGMLSTRKKPRAFELLSVVLVVLGAFVCVTHFDLTSLAVPVKGAVWGIISAVCFAFYTVSPRKLMQKFSVLSITGWGMTIGGGVMLLIFRPWQMEGIQFGGKLYLLLASVIILGTVLSFSLFQSGCSIVGSLTGSVLSAVEPIGSVMISVLFLNTRFSWLDILGFTLILITIPIMAIGETRAEAQ
;
A
#
# COMPACT_ATOMS: atom_id res chain seq x y z
N MET A 1 19.81 -18.08 -22.59
CA MET A 1 19.96 -18.93 -21.36
C MET A 1 20.29 -18.02 -20.20
N ALA A 2 19.37 -17.77 -19.29
CA ALA A 2 19.67 -17.05 -18.04
C ALA A 2 20.64 -17.92 -17.22
N THR A 3 21.75 -17.36 -16.78
CA THR A 3 22.71 -18.07 -15.94
C THR A 3 22.05 -18.51 -14.62
N ALA A 4 22.52 -19.57 -13.96
CA ALA A 4 21.98 -20.04 -12.67
C ALA A 4 22.00 -18.92 -11.60
N ALA A 5 22.95 -18.00 -11.66
CA ALA A 5 23.04 -16.82 -10.82
C ALA A 5 21.85 -15.87 -11.04
N THR A 6 21.47 -15.63 -12.31
CA THR A 6 20.30 -14.81 -12.67
C THR A 6 19.00 -15.43 -12.15
N ARG A 7 18.82 -16.76 -12.28
CA ARG A 7 17.65 -17.48 -11.76
C ARG A 7 17.53 -17.36 -10.23
N LYS A 8 18.63 -17.52 -9.50
CA LYS A 8 18.66 -17.37 -8.04
C LYS A 8 18.28 -15.95 -7.59
N THR A 9 18.77 -14.95 -8.31
CA THR A 9 18.45 -13.53 -8.05
C THR A 9 16.96 -13.25 -8.28
N MET A 10 16.39 -13.76 -9.38
CA MET A 10 14.95 -13.59 -9.66
C MET A 10 14.07 -14.27 -8.60
N ILE A 11 14.40 -15.51 -8.19
CA ILE A 11 13.68 -16.20 -7.09
C ILE A 11 13.73 -15.38 -5.80
N ARG A 12 14.90 -14.82 -5.47
CA ARG A 12 15.03 -13.93 -4.31
C ARG A 12 14.09 -12.71 -4.43
N GLY A 13 14.01 -12.08 -5.60
CA GLY A 13 13.10 -10.96 -5.84
C GLY A 13 11.63 -11.35 -5.66
N TYR A 14 11.21 -12.52 -6.16
CA TYR A 14 9.86 -13.04 -5.96
C TYR A 14 9.54 -13.24 -4.48
N ILE A 15 10.43 -13.94 -3.74
CA ILE A 15 10.25 -14.19 -2.31
C ILE A 15 10.16 -12.88 -1.53
N MET A 16 11.05 -11.92 -1.80
CA MET A 16 11.04 -10.62 -1.12
C MET A 16 9.72 -9.88 -1.34
N THR A 17 9.22 -9.84 -2.57
CA THR A 17 7.96 -9.16 -2.92
C THR A 17 6.76 -9.83 -2.23
N LEU A 18 6.67 -11.16 -2.28
CA LEU A 18 5.59 -11.93 -1.62
C LEU A 18 5.63 -11.73 -0.09
N CYS A 19 6.80 -11.86 0.53
CA CYS A 19 6.95 -11.63 1.97
C CYS A 19 6.57 -10.18 2.35
N GLY A 20 6.93 -9.20 1.53
CA GLY A 20 6.54 -7.81 1.72
C GLY A 20 5.02 -7.64 1.75
N GLY A 21 4.30 -8.23 0.79
CA GLY A 21 2.84 -8.21 0.74
C GLY A 21 2.18 -8.89 1.94
N LEU A 22 2.67 -10.05 2.36
CA LEU A 22 2.16 -10.73 3.58
C LEU A 22 2.41 -9.89 4.84
N CYS A 23 3.55 -9.23 4.94
CA CYS A 23 3.83 -8.33 6.05
C CYS A 23 2.86 -7.14 6.11
N TRP A 24 2.42 -6.61 4.95
CA TRP A 24 1.37 -5.58 4.91
C TRP A 24 0.05 -6.08 5.46
N SER A 25 -0.37 -7.30 5.10
CA SER A 25 -1.59 -7.93 5.63
C SER A 25 -1.58 -7.99 7.17
N ILE A 26 -0.44 -8.40 7.75
CA ILE A 26 -0.26 -8.46 9.21
C ILE A 26 -0.35 -7.04 9.81
N GLY A 27 0.34 -6.07 9.20
CA GLY A 27 0.33 -4.67 9.66
C GLY A 27 -1.08 -4.06 9.64
N GLY A 28 -1.84 -4.29 8.58
CA GLY A 28 -3.24 -3.85 8.46
C GLY A 28 -4.14 -4.47 9.53
N ALA A 29 -4.02 -5.79 9.75
CA ALA A 29 -4.77 -6.51 10.77
C ALA A 29 -4.44 -6.03 12.20
N CYS A 30 -3.16 -5.84 12.51
CA CYS A 30 -2.73 -5.27 13.80
C CYS A 30 -3.30 -3.86 14.00
N GLY A 31 -3.32 -3.02 12.95
CA GLY A 31 -3.94 -1.70 12.99
C GLY A 31 -5.44 -1.78 13.28
N GLN A 32 -6.16 -2.69 12.65
CA GLN A 32 -7.59 -2.90 12.93
C GLN A 32 -7.82 -3.29 14.39
N VAL A 33 -6.99 -4.16 14.97
CA VAL A 33 -7.10 -4.55 16.39
C VAL A 33 -6.78 -3.35 17.30
N ILE A 34 -5.79 -2.51 16.96
CA ILE A 34 -5.48 -1.28 17.71
C ILE A 34 -6.71 -0.36 17.75
N PHE A 35 -7.39 -0.16 16.63
CA PHE A 35 -8.59 0.67 16.57
C PHE A 35 -9.74 0.10 17.38
N ARG A 36 -9.97 -1.21 17.28
CA ARG A 36 -11.09 -1.88 17.96
C ARG A 36 -10.89 -2.00 19.47
N ASP A 37 -9.69 -2.37 19.90
CA ASP A 37 -9.46 -2.85 21.26
C ASP A 37 -8.69 -1.86 22.13
N CYS A 38 -7.96 -0.90 21.52
CA CYS A 38 -7.12 0.04 22.27
C CYS A 38 -7.65 1.49 22.22
N GLY A 39 -8.78 1.73 21.53
CA GLY A 39 -9.38 3.06 21.44
C GLY A 39 -8.57 4.08 20.63
N ALA A 40 -7.49 3.67 19.96
CA ALA A 40 -6.72 4.54 19.09
C ALA A 40 -7.45 4.78 17.76
N THR A 41 -7.10 5.88 17.09
CA THR A 41 -7.62 6.25 15.77
C THR A 41 -6.51 6.25 14.72
N SER A 42 -6.89 6.37 13.45
CA SER A 42 -5.91 6.57 12.36
C SER A 42 -5.06 7.82 12.59
N ASP A 43 -5.65 8.87 13.17
CA ASP A 43 -4.98 10.15 13.48
C ASP A 43 -3.87 9.97 14.53
N TRP A 44 -4.01 8.99 15.42
CA TRP A 44 -3.00 8.63 16.39
C TRP A 44 -1.95 7.67 15.83
N LEU A 45 -2.41 6.59 15.19
CA LEU A 45 -1.56 5.48 14.78
C LEU A 45 -0.63 5.87 13.62
N VAL A 46 -1.17 6.51 12.58
CA VAL A 46 -0.43 6.71 11.32
C VAL A 46 0.75 7.67 11.48
N PRO A 47 0.62 8.84 12.13
CA PRO A 47 1.75 9.75 12.31
C PRO A 47 2.91 9.10 13.08
N ILE A 48 2.59 8.45 14.21
CA ILE A 48 3.59 7.81 15.07
C ILE A 48 4.33 6.71 14.33
N ARG A 49 3.57 5.75 13.75
CA ARG A 49 4.20 4.61 13.08
C ARG A 49 5.03 5.02 11.87
N LEU A 50 4.53 5.99 11.08
CA LEU A 50 5.18 6.41 9.85
C LEU A 50 6.50 7.13 10.16
N PHE A 51 6.49 8.02 11.15
CA PHE A 51 7.69 8.74 11.57
C PHE A 51 8.76 7.80 12.15
N ILE A 52 8.38 6.91 13.06
CA ILE A 52 9.32 5.94 13.66
C ILE A 52 9.84 4.97 12.59
N ALA A 53 8.96 4.44 11.73
CA ALA A 53 9.37 3.56 10.65
C ALA A 53 10.29 4.25 9.65
N GLY A 54 10.06 5.54 9.36
CA GLY A 54 10.93 6.35 8.52
C GLY A 54 12.34 6.45 9.08
N ILE A 55 12.49 6.76 10.37
CA ILE A 55 13.80 6.82 11.05
C ILE A 55 14.49 5.45 10.99
N ILE A 56 13.77 4.35 11.32
CA ILE A 56 14.36 3.01 11.27
C ILE A 56 14.80 2.66 9.84
N THR A 57 14.00 3.01 8.83
CA THR A 57 14.36 2.77 7.42
C THR A 57 15.58 3.59 6.99
N LEU A 58 15.74 4.83 7.46
CA LEU A 58 16.93 5.63 7.23
C LEU A 58 18.18 5.04 7.91
N LEU A 59 18.03 4.50 9.12
CA LEU A 59 19.11 3.78 9.79
C LEU A 59 19.53 2.53 9.00
N LEU A 60 18.54 1.76 8.49
CA LEU A 60 18.83 0.64 7.59
C LEU A 60 19.52 1.09 6.29
N ALA A 61 19.10 2.22 5.71
CA ALA A 61 19.77 2.80 4.56
C ALA A 61 21.22 3.18 4.86
N ALA A 62 21.50 3.74 6.04
CA ALA A 62 22.86 4.06 6.46
C ALA A 62 23.75 2.81 6.58
N LEU A 63 23.19 1.71 7.11
CA LEU A 63 23.91 0.44 7.27
C LEU A 63 24.13 -0.31 5.94
N THR A 64 23.27 -0.11 4.96
CA THR A 64 23.29 -0.89 3.70
C THR A 64 23.87 -0.10 2.53
N SER A 65 23.45 1.15 2.32
CA SER A 65 23.89 1.99 1.20
C SER A 65 24.95 3.02 1.59
N GLY A 66 25.10 3.30 2.88
CA GLY A 66 26.06 4.27 3.42
C GLY A 66 25.78 5.75 3.12
N LYS A 67 24.68 6.06 2.41
CA LYS A 67 24.40 7.42 1.93
C LYS A 67 22.95 7.87 2.13
N PRO A 68 22.38 7.79 3.36
CA PRO A 68 20.98 8.12 3.59
C PRO A 68 20.67 9.62 3.37
N LEU A 69 21.66 10.50 3.50
CA LEU A 69 21.51 11.95 3.40
C LEU A 69 21.78 12.49 1.98
N GLU A 70 22.26 11.66 1.05
CA GLU A 70 22.69 12.09 -0.29
C GLU A 70 21.58 12.87 -1.02
N VAL A 71 20.33 12.39 -0.98
CA VAL A 71 19.19 13.03 -1.63
C VAL A 71 18.96 14.47 -1.14
N LEU A 72 19.26 14.78 0.12
CA LEU A 72 19.05 16.11 0.69
C LEU A 72 20.03 17.16 0.18
N HIS A 73 21.18 16.74 -0.32
CA HIS A 73 22.18 17.65 -0.90
C HIS A 73 21.82 18.11 -2.34
N HIS A 74 20.85 17.43 -2.96
CA HIS A 74 20.37 17.73 -4.31
C HIS A 74 19.08 18.55 -4.27
N ARG A 75 19.16 19.87 -4.43
CA ARG A 75 17.99 20.77 -4.36
C ARG A 75 16.89 20.41 -5.37
N GLU A 76 17.26 19.91 -6.54
CA GLU A 76 16.30 19.46 -7.55
C GLU A 76 15.50 18.20 -7.13
N ALA A 77 15.98 17.46 -6.14
CA ALA A 77 15.28 16.29 -5.61
C ALA A 77 14.19 16.64 -4.58
N TRP A 78 14.22 17.85 -4.00
CA TRP A 78 13.28 18.25 -2.96
C TRP A 78 11.81 18.28 -3.40
N PRO A 79 11.43 18.94 -4.52
CA PRO A 79 10.03 18.98 -4.93
C PRO A 79 9.43 17.59 -5.16
N PRO A 80 10.03 16.68 -5.95
CA PRO A 80 9.49 15.34 -6.12
C PRO A 80 9.54 14.50 -4.84
N LEU A 81 10.52 14.71 -3.94
CA LEU A 81 10.57 14.04 -2.64
C LEU A 81 9.43 14.50 -1.73
N LEU A 82 9.12 15.79 -1.68
CA LEU A 82 8.00 16.33 -0.90
C LEU A 82 6.65 15.84 -1.44
N VAL A 83 6.45 15.81 -2.74
CA VAL A 83 5.24 15.23 -3.36
C VAL A 83 5.10 13.76 -2.97
N PHE A 84 6.16 12.99 -3.06
CA PHE A 84 6.16 11.59 -2.62
C PHE A 84 5.89 11.45 -1.12
N ALA A 85 6.52 12.27 -0.27
CA ALA A 85 6.34 12.21 1.17
C ALA A 85 4.90 12.54 1.61
N LEU A 86 4.31 13.57 1.03
CA LEU A 86 2.99 14.05 1.48
C LEU A 86 1.84 13.30 0.81
N LEU A 87 1.85 13.17 -0.51
CA LEU A 87 0.76 12.52 -1.25
C LEU A 87 0.97 11.01 -1.37
N GLY A 88 2.17 10.58 -1.72
CA GLY A 88 2.50 9.18 -1.90
C GLY A 88 2.62 8.41 -0.58
N SER A 89 3.31 8.95 0.42
CA SER A 89 3.56 8.24 1.68
C SER A 89 2.53 8.58 2.75
N ALA A 90 2.46 9.84 3.19
CA ALA A 90 1.61 10.22 4.31
C ALA A 90 0.11 10.04 4.02
N LEU A 91 -0.40 10.67 2.96
CA LEU A 91 -1.82 10.62 2.64
C LEU A 91 -2.26 9.21 2.22
N CYS A 92 -1.41 8.45 1.52
CA CYS A 92 -1.69 7.06 1.17
C CYS A 92 -1.89 6.20 2.43
N GLN A 93 -0.97 6.28 3.37
CA GLN A 93 -1.03 5.49 4.59
C GLN A 93 -2.18 5.95 5.52
N TYR A 94 -2.42 7.24 5.57
CA TYR A 94 -3.52 7.79 6.34
C TYR A 94 -4.89 7.35 5.78
N SER A 95 -5.10 7.51 4.49
CA SER A 95 -6.36 7.11 3.84
C SER A 95 -6.62 5.61 3.96
N PHE A 96 -5.58 4.77 3.82
CA PHE A 96 -5.69 3.33 4.02
C PHE A 96 -6.14 2.98 5.44
N TYR A 97 -5.42 3.48 6.47
CA TYR A 97 -5.77 3.14 7.86
C TYR A 97 -7.08 3.78 8.32
N THR A 98 -7.46 4.91 7.75
CA THR A 98 -8.79 5.51 7.98
C THR A 98 -9.88 4.62 7.35
N ALA A 99 -9.65 4.06 6.17
CA ALA A 99 -10.56 3.07 5.60
C ALA A 99 -10.64 1.79 6.47
N VAL A 100 -9.51 1.29 6.99
CA VAL A 100 -9.49 0.17 7.96
C VAL A 100 -10.30 0.48 9.21
N GLN A 101 -10.17 1.68 9.76
CA GLN A 101 -10.88 2.13 10.97
C GLN A 101 -12.39 2.16 10.77
N TYR A 102 -12.87 2.65 9.63
CA TYR A 102 -14.31 2.79 9.36
C TYR A 102 -14.95 1.56 8.73
N ALA A 103 -14.18 0.66 8.16
CA ALA A 103 -14.67 -0.59 7.58
C ALA A 103 -13.95 -1.79 8.21
N ASN A 104 -12.98 -2.36 7.51
CA ASN A 104 -12.05 -3.38 7.99
C ASN A 104 -10.84 -3.48 7.04
N VAL A 105 -9.82 -4.24 7.45
CA VAL A 105 -8.58 -4.36 6.68
C VAL A 105 -8.79 -5.00 5.31
N ALA A 106 -9.68 -5.99 5.18
CA ALA A 106 -9.92 -6.66 3.90
C ALA A 106 -10.53 -5.71 2.87
N PHE A 107 -11.58 -4.96 3.25
CA PHE A 107 -12.19 -3.95 2.36
C PHE A 107 -11.22 -2.82 2.01
N ALA A 108 -10.51 -2.28 2.99
CA ALA A 108 -9.53 -1.22 2.76
C ALA A 108 -8.46 -1.66 1.76
N THR A 109 -7.93 -2.89 1.93
CA THR A 109 -6.91 -3.46 1.05
C THR A 109 -7.47 -3.66 -0.36
N VAL A 110 -8.63 -4.32 -0.50
CA VAL A 110 -9.22 -4.58 -1.82
C VAL A 110 -9.52 -3.29 -2.57
N LEU A 111 -10.08 -2.27 -1.92
CA LEU A 111 -10.34 -0.97 -2.55
C LEU A 111 -9.03 -0.26 -2.96
N SER A 112 -7.97 -0.39 -2.18
CA SER A 112 -6.65 0.17 -2.55
C SER A 112 -6.09 -0.47 -3.82
N TYR A 113 -6.46 -1.73 -4.12
CA TYR A 113 -6.11 -2.42 -5.38
C TYR A 113 -6.88 -1.92 -6.61
N CYS A 114 -7.74 -0.90 -6.47
CA CYS A 114 -8.22 -0.12 -7.60
C CYS A 114 -7.15 0.84 -8.18
N SER A 115 -6.01 0.99 -7.51
CA SER A 115 -4.91 1.87 -7.93
C SER A 115 -4.33 1.63 -9.33
N PRO A 116 -4.23 0.41 -9.88
CA PRO A 116 -3.79 0.20 -11.26
C PRO A 116 -4.65 0.94 -12.28
N ILE A 117 -5.95 1.09 -12.01
CA ILE A 117 -6.85 1.87 -12.87
C ILE A 117 -6.49 3.35 -12.85
N VAL A 118 -6.20 3.88 -11.67
CA VAL A 118 -5.78 5.29 -11.54
C VAL A 118 -4.49 5.51 -12.33
N ILE A 119 -3.53 4.57 -12.26
CA ILE A 119 -2.28 4.63 -13.02
C ILE A 119 -2.56 4.58 -14.52
N LEU A 120 -3.45 3.68 -14.94
CA LEU A 120 -3.86 3.55 -16.34
C LEU A 120 -4.51 4.84 -16.87
N LEU A 121 -5.53 5.35 -16.17
CA LEU A 121 -6.24 6.58 -16.53
C LEU A 121 -5.26 7.77 -16.62
N TRP A 122 -4.34 7.88 -15.66
CA TRP A 122 -3.29 8.89 -15.70
C TRP A 122 -2.37 8.71 -16.91
N GLY A 123 -1.98 7.48 -17.23
CA GLY A 123 -1.19 7.16 -18.41
C GLY A 123 -1.89 7.56 -19.71
N MET A 124 -3.17 7.24 -19.84
CA MET A 124 -4.00 7.62 -20.99
C MET A 124 -4.12 9.14 -21.16
N LEU A 125 -4.40 9.86 -20.07
CA LEU A 125 -4.49 11.33 -20.10
C LEU A 125 -3.15 11.98 -20.46
N SER A 126 -2.05 11.44 -19.91
CA SER A 126 -0.70 11.99 -20.14
C SER A 126 -0.15 11.70 -21.54
N THR A 127 -0.42 10.50 -22.07
CA THR A 127 0.14 10.07 -23.39
C THR A 127 -0.86 10.22 -24.53
N ARG A 128 -2.13 10.54 -24.26
CA ARG A 128 -3.25 10.58 -25.22
C ARG A 128 -3.43 9.30 -26.04
N LYS A 129 -2.93 8.18 -25.55
CA LYS A 129 -3.11 6.87 -26.19
C LYS A 129 -4.47 6.30 -25.84
N LYS A 130 -5.10 5.64 -26.81
CA LYS A 130 -6.37 4.91 -26.57
C LYS A 130 -6.10 3.69 -25.69
N PRO A 131 -7.02 3.36 -24.76
CA PRO A 131 -6.88 2.17 -23.93
C PRO A 131 -6.94 0.91 -24.81
N ARG A 132 -6.18 -0.09 -24.43
CA ARG A 132 -6.25 -1.42 -25.02
C ARG A 132 -7.46 -2.18 -24.45
N ALA A 133 -7.93 -3.20 -25.14
CA ALA A 133 -9.12 -3.96 -24.74
C ALA A 133 -9.00 -4.57 -23.33
N PHE A 134 -7.82 -5.12 -22.98
CA PHE A 134 -7.58 -5.69 -21.65
C PHE A 134 -7.55 -4.62 -20.54
N GLU A 135 -7.09 -3.41 -20.84
CA GLU A 135 -7.11 -2.28 -19.92
C GLU A 135 -8.54 -1.83 -19.63
N LEU A 136 -9.36 -1.70 -20.69
CA LEU A 136 -10.77 -1.34 -20.55
C LEU A 136 -11.55 -2.42 -19.78
N LEU A 137 -11.32 -3.70 -20.09
CA LEU A 137 -11.90 -4.81 -19.33
C LEU A 137 -11.54 -4.74 -17.84
N SER A 138 -10.28 -4.47 -17.52
CA SER A 138 -9.83 -4.32 -16.13
C SER A 138 -10.53 -3.17 -15.42
N VAL A 139 -10.67 -2.01 -16.08
CA VAL A 139 -11.43 -0.87 -15.52
C VAL A 139 -12.87 -1.27 -15.19
N VAL A 140 -13.57 -1.91 -16.13
CA VAL A 140 -14.96 -2.35 -15.93
C VAL A 140 -15.06 -3.34 -14.76
N LEU A 141 -14.19 -4.34 -14.72
CA LEU A 141 -14.20 -5.35 -13.65
C LEU A 141 -13.93 -4.75 -12.27
N VAL A 142 -13.00 -3.78 -12.15
CA VAL A 142 -12.73 -3.13 -10.86
C VAL A 142 -13.90 -2.24 -10.43
N VAL A 143 -14.48 -1.46 -11.33
CA VAL A 143 -15.64 -0.62 -11.00
C VAL A 143 -16.81 -1.49 -10.55
N LEU A 144 -17.10 -2.58 -11.26
CA LEU A 144 -18.14 -3.54 -10.87
C LEU A 144 -17.80 -4.20 -9.54
N GLY A 145 -16.57 -4.66 -9.34
CA GLY A 145 -16.14 -5.29 -8.09
C GLY A 145 -16.24 -4.34 -6.89
N ALA A 146 -15.79 -3.09 -7.04
CA ALA A 146 -15.91 -2.09 -5.99
C ALA A 146 -17.40 -1.76 -5.69
N PHE A 147 -18.23 -1.65 -6.73
CA PHE A 147 -19.67 -1.46 -6.57
C PHE A 147 -20.31 -2.61 -5.78
N VAL A 148 -20.04 -3.86 -6.15
CA VAL A 148 -20.55 -5.05 -5.46
C VAL A 148 -20.07 -5.07 -3.99
N CYS A 149 -18.78 -4.83 -3.71
CA CYS A 149 -18.25 -4.80 -2.36
C CYS A 149 -18.90 -3.73 -1.45
N VAL A 150 -19.23 -2.58 -2.02
CA VAL A 150 -19.74 -1.46 -1.23
C VAL A 150 -21.25 -1.55 -1.05
N THR A 151 -21.98 -2.01 -2.06
CA THR A 151 -23.46 -1.91 -2.09
C THR A 151 -24.17 -3.23 -1.90
N HIS A 152 -23.53 -4.39 -2.19
CA HIS A 152 -24.21 -5.69 -2.31
C HIS A 152 -25.46 -5.63 -3.21
N PHE A 153 -25.44 -4.76 -4.23
CA PHE A 153 -26.57 -4.41 -5.09
C PHE A 153 -27.75 -3.72 -4.39
N ASP A 154 -27.60 -3.33 -3.13
CA ASP A 154 -28.60 -2.54 -2.40
C ASP A 154 -28.05 -1.13 -2.14
N LEU A 155 -28.62 -0.14 -2.82
CA LEU A 155 -28.22 1.26 -2.66
C LEU A 155 -28.86 1.91 -1.43
N THR A 156 -29.82 1.25 -0.79
CA THR A 156 -30.52 1.79 0.39
C THR A 156 -29.81 1.41 1.70
N SER A 157 -29.07 0.29 1.69
CA SER A 157 -28.28 -0.19 2.82
C SER A 157 -26.88 -0.60 2.35
N LEU A 158 -25.89 0.26 2.56
CA LEU A 158 -24.53 -0.04 2.14
C LEU A 158 -23.88 -1.12 3.03
N ALA A 159 -23.22 -2.08 2.41
CA ALA A 159 -22.46 -3.15 3.11
C ALA A 159 -21.27 -2.59 3.90
N VAL A 160 -20.74 -1.43 3.46
CA VAL A 160 -19.61 -0.75 4.09
C VAL A 160 -20.00 0.70 4.37
N PRO A 161 -19.66 1.27 5.54
CA PRO A 161 -19.89 2.67 5.82
C PRO A 161 -19.33 3.59 4.71
N VAL A 162 -20.08 4.59 4.31
CA VAL A 162 -19.68 5.54 3.23
C VAL A 162 -18.27 6.11 3.49
N LYS A 163 -17.97 6.46 4.74
CA LYS A 163 -16.64 6.95 5.12
C LYS A 163 -15.54 5.94 4.79
N GLY A 164 -15.74 4.66 5.08
CA GLY A 164 -14.78 3.60 4.76
C GLY A 164 -14.57 3.45 3.25
N ALA A 165 -15.65 3.46 2.46
CA ALA A 165 -15.58 3.38 1.01
C ALA A 165 -14.85 4.59 0.38
N VAL A 166 -15.19 5.80 0.81
CA VAL A 166 -14.54 7.04 0.31
C VAL A 166 -13.05 7.04 0.61
N TRP A 167 -12.66 6.73 1.86
CA TRP A 167 -11.24 6.67 2.22
C TRP A 167 -10.50 5.54 1.51
N GLY A 168 -11.16 4.40 1.24
CA GLY A 168 -10.59 3.32 0.43
C GLY A 168 -10.30 3.74 -1.01
N ILE A 169 -11.20 4.49 -1.66
CA ILE A 169 -10.98 5.04 -3.00
C ILE A 169 -9.86 6.10 -2.99
N ILE A 170 -9.85 7.00 -1.99
CA ILE A 170 -8.75 7.96 -1.83
C ILE A 170 -7.42 7.22 -1.67
N SER A 171 -7.40 6.14 -0.90
CA SER A 171 -6.22 5.28 -0.74
C SER A 171 -5.72 4.73 -2.07
N ALA A 172 -6.62 4.27 -2.96
CA ALA A 172 -6.25 3.80 -4.29
C ALA A 172 -5.57 4.89 -5.13
N VAL A 173 -6.09 6.10 -5.11
CA VAL A 173 -5.49 7.25 -5.81
C VAL A 173 -4.11 7.57 -5.24
N CYS A 174 -4.00 7.65 -3.91
CA CYS A 174 -2.74 7.94 -3.23
C CYS A 174 -1.71 6.82 -3.41
N PHE A 175 -2.14 5.56 -3.47
CA PHE A 175 -1.25 4.43 -3.74
C PHE A 175 -0.70 4.46 -5.18
N ALA A 176 -1.49 4.95 -6.14
CA ALA A 176 -0.99 5.22 -7.48
C ALA A 176 0.13 6.28 -7.46
N PHE A 177 -0.06 7.40 -6.72
CA PHE A 177 0.99 8.40 -6.50
C PHE A 177 2.21 7.79 -5.81
N TYR A 178 2.02 6.99 -4.76
CA TYR A 178 3.10 6.29 -4.06
C TYR A 178 3.95 5.44 -5.01
N THR A 179 3.29 4.76 -5.94
CA THR A 179 3.97 3.84 -6.87
C THR A 179 4.70 4.57 -7.99
N VAL A 180 4.15 5.67 -8.50
CA VAL A 180 4.66 6.35 -9.72
C VAL A 180 5.64 7.47 -9.37
N SER A 181 5.33 8.30 -8.37
CA SER A 181 6.08 9.53 -8.11
C SER A 181 7.55 9.35 -7.74
N PRO A 182 7.97 8.32 -6.96
CA PRO A 182 9.37 8.20 -6.54
C PRO A 182 10.28 7.54 -7.57
N ARG A 183 9.75 7.00 -8.69
CA ARG A 183 10.53 6.21 -9.66
C ARG A 183 11.81 6.91 -10.13
N LYS A 184 11.70 8.19 -10.51
CA LYS A 184 12.87 8.98 -10.99
C LYS A 184 13.90 9.20 -9.88
N LEU A 185 13.45 9.38 -8.64
CA LEU A 185 14.34 9.52 -7.48
C LEU A 185 15.04 8.19 -7.17
N MET A 186 14.30 7.09 -7.18
CA MET A 186 14.81 5.74 -6.87
C MET A 186 15.78 5.20 -7.94
N GLN A 187 15.81 5.79 -9.14
CA GLN A 187 16.83 5.51 -10.15
C GLN A 187 18.18 6.21 -9.87
N LYS A 188 18.15 7.34 -9.15
CA LYS A 188 19.33 8.14 -8.83
C LYS A 188 19.86 7.89 -7.43
N PHE A 189 18.97 7.60 -6.48
CA PHE A 189 19.28 7.46 -5.06
C PHE A 189 18.82 6.11 -4.52
N SER A 190 19.35 5.72 -3.37
CA SER A 190 18.96 4.48 -2.69
C SER A 190 17.45 4.43 -2.43
N VAL A 191 16.81 3.30 -2.79
CA VAL A 191 15.39 3.03 -2.54
C VAL A 191 15.03 3.22 -1.08
N LEU A 192 15.85 2.67 -0.17
CA LEU A 192 15.63 2.80 1.28
C LEU A 192 15.75 4.25 1.76
N SER A 193 16.67 5.03 1.18
CA SER A 193 16.79 6.47 1.52
C SER A 193 15.56 7.26 1.11
N ILE A 194 15.08 7.07 -0.13
CA ILE A 194 13.88 7.76 -0.62
C ILE A 194 12.64 7.34 0.19
N THR A 195 12.47 6.05 0.44
CA THR A 195 11.35 5.52 1.23
C THR A 195 11.40 6.04 2.66
N GLY A 196 12.57 5.99 3.30
CA GLY A 196 12.77 6.47 4.66
C GLY A 196 12.52 7.98 4.82
N TRP A 197 13.03 8.80 3.90
CA TRP A 197 12.75 10.24 3.91
C TRP A 197 11.28 10.54 3.62
N GLY A 198 10.66 9.83 2.67
CA GLY A 198 9.22 9.94 2.40
C GLY A 198 8.37 9.70 3.66
N MET A 199 8.69 8.64 4.40
CA MET A 199 8.01 8.32 5.66
C MET A 199 8.33 9.30 6.78
N THR A 200 9.60 9.70 6.93
CA THR A 200 10.02 10.63 8.00
C THR A 200 9.40 12.01 7.82
N ILE A 201 9.48 12.57 6.61
CA ILE A 201 8.89 13.89 6.30
C ILE A 201 7.36 13.80 6.41
N GLY A 202 6.75 12.81 5.76
CA GLY A 202 5.30 12.64 5.79
C GLY A 202 4.76 12.41 7.20
N GLY A 203 5.40 11.52 7.97
CA GLY A 203 5.06 11.26 9.37
C GLY A 203 5.28 12.47 10.26
N GLY A 204 6.39 13.20 10.06
CA GLY A 204 6.69 14.42 10.82
C GLY A 204 5.65 15.52 10.60
N VAL A 205 5.24 15.75 9.36
CA VAL A 205 4.15 16.70 9.04
C VAL A 205 2.84 16.26 9.69
N MET A 206 2.51 14.96 9.63
CA MET A 206 1.30 14.44 10.27
C MET A 206 1.35 14.55 11.80
N LEU A 207 2.51 14.33 12.44
CA LEU A 207 2.68 14.53 13.88
C LEU A 207 2.34 15.97 14.28
N LEU A 208 2.75 16.96 13.51
CA LEU A 208 2.47 18.38 13.77
C LEU A 208 0.99 18.73 13.57
N ILE A 209 0.34 18.11 12.57
CA ILE A 209 -1.08 18.36 12.26
C ILE A 209 -1.98 17.69 13.30
N PHE A 210 -1.83 16.40 13.53
CA PHE A 210 -2.74 15.60 14.36
C PHE A 210 -2.41 15.61 15.84
N ARG A 211 -1.18 15.95 16.23
CA ARG A 211 -0.72 16.05 17.62
C ARG A 211 -1.14 14.85 18.48
N PRO A 212 -0.73 13.61 18.10
CA PRO A 212 -1.23 12.40 18.75
C PRO A 212 -0.96 12.32 20.26
N TRP A 213 -0.02 13.10 20.78
CA TRP A 213 0.27 13.22 22.23
C TRP A 213 -0.82 14.00 23.02
N GLN A 214 -1.75 14.66 22.34
CA GLN A 214 -2.88 15.37 22.96
C GLN A 214 -4.18 14.54 22.93
N MET A 215 -4.13 13.34 22.30
CA MET A 215 -5.31 12.50 22.19
C MET A 215 -5.53 11.68 23.45
N GLU A 216 -6.77 11.70 23.95
CA GLU A 216 -7.22 10.99 25.13
C GLU A 216 -7.95 9.70 24.76
N GLY A 217 -8.24 8.86 25.76
CA GLY A 217 -9.04 7.63 25.59
C GLY A 217 -8.27 6.43 25.07
N ILE A 218 -6.96 6.55 24.83
CA ILE A 218 -6.14 5.44 24.35
C ILE A 218 -5.72 4.57 25.54
N GLN A 219 -5.99 3.27 25.41
CA GLN A 219 -5.64 2.29 26.42
C GLN A 219 -4.18 1.83 26.24
N PHE A 220 -3.28 2.47 26.96
CA PHE A 220 -1.87 2.09 26.97
C PHE A 220 -1.68 0.78 27.76
N GLY A 221 -0.92 -0.14 27.18
CA GLY A 221 -0.62 -1.44 27.80
C GLY A 221 0.22 -2.33 26.90
N GLY A 222 0.65 -3.47 27.40
CA GLY A 222 1.50 -4.42 26.66
C GLY A 222 0.93 -4.82 25.31
N LYS A 223 -0.39 -4.98 25.21
CA LYS A 223 -1.07 -5.30 23.95
C LYS A 223 -0.88 -4.21 22.90
N LEU A 224 -1.12 -2.93 23.27
CA LEU A 224 -0.91 -1.81 22.34
C LEU A 224 0.55 -1.73 21.86
N TYR A 225 1.51 -1.83 22.77
CA TYR A 225 2.93 -1.76 22.41
C TYR A 225 3.37 -2.89 21.49
N LEU A 226 2.90 -4.12 21.73
CA LEU A 226 3.19 -5.28 20.88
C LEU A 226 2.60 -5.09 19.46
N LEU A 227 1.34 -4.68 19.40
CA LEU A 227 0.66 -4.42 18.11
C LEU A 227 1.31 -3.26 17.37
N LEU A 228 1.64 -2.17 18.08
CA LEU A 228 2.31 -1.00 17.49
C LEU A 228 3.70 -1.38 16.95
N ALA A 229 4.49 -2.14 17.71
CA ALA A 229 5.77 -2.67 17.24
C ALA A 229 5.60 -3.55 16.01
N SER A 230 4.58 -4.42 15.97
CA SER A 230 4.26 -5.25 14.82
C SER A 230 3.89 -4.41 13.58
N VAL A 231 3.06 -3.38 13.75
CA VAL A 231 2.70 -2.46 12.65
C VAL A 231 3.92 -1.69 12.14
N ILE A 232 4.78 -1.20 13.04
CA ILE A 232 5.98 -0.46 12.66
C ILE A 232 6.99 -1.38 11.98
N ILE A 233 7.38 -2.49 12.61
CA ILE A 233 8.46 -3.35 12.13
C ILE A 233 8.01 -4.22 10.95
N LEU A 234 6.96 -5.04 11.14
CA LEU A 234 6.49 -5.95 10.10
C LEU A 234 5.70 -5.20 9.04
N GLY A 235 4.65 -4.48 9.45
CA GLY A 235 3.71 -3.82 8.55
C GLY A 235 4.26 -2.58 7.85
N THR A 236 5.42 -2.06 8.24
CA THR A 236 5.98 -0.85 7.61
C THR A 236 7.43 -1.04 7.21
N VAL A 237 8.38 -1.13 8.14
CA VAL A 237 9.81 -1.18 7.80
C VAL A 237 10.14 -2.38 6.93
N LEU A 238 9.78 -3.58 7.39
CA LEU A 238 10.11 -4.82 6.69
C LEU A 238 9.33 -4.95 5.38
N SER A 239 8.02 -4.71 5.41
CA SER A 239 7.15 -4.83 4.24
C SER A 239 7.61 -3.92 3.09
N PHE A 240 7.80 -2.63 3.35
CA PHE A 240 8.22 -1.68 2.32
C PHE A 240 9.64 -1.94 1.84
N SER A 241 10.56 -2.29 2.75
CA SER A 241 11.93 -2.62 2.38
C SER A 241 12.02 -3.86 1.49
N LEU A 242 11.28 -4.92 1.84
CA LEU A 242 11.23 -6.16 1.07
C LEU A 242 10.53 -5.95 -0.28
N PHE A 243 9.37 -5.30 -0.28
CA PHE A 243 8.61 -5.06 -1.50
C PHE A 243 9.40 -4.22 -2.51
N GLN A 244 9.93 -3.07 -2.10
CA GLN A 244 10.69 -2.20 -3.00
C GLN A 244 11.97 -2.86 -3.49
N SER A 245 12.70 -3.56 -2.62
CA SER A 245 13.88 -4.33 -3.02
C SER A 245 13.54 -5.48 -3.95
N GLY A 246 12.43 -6.17 -3.73
CA GLY A 246 11.91 -7.20 -4.63
C GLY A 246 11.56 -6.62 -5.99
N CYS A 247 10.79 -5.53 -6.04
CA CYS A 247 10.41 -4.83 -7.27
C CYS A 247 11.61 -4.33 -8.08
N SER A 248 12.70 -3.93 -7.43
CA SER A 248 13.93 -3.53 -8.12
C SER A 248 14.60 -4.68 -8.89
N ILE A 249 14.33 -5.92 -8.46
CA ILE A 249 14.88 -7.14 -9.10
C ILE A 249 13.94 -7.67 -10.18
N VAL A 250 12.64 -7.82 -9.85
CA VAL A 250 11.66 -8.50 -10.73
C VAL A 250 10.92 -7.54 -11.65
N GLY A 251 11.08 -6.24 -11.45
CA GLY A 251 10.36 -5.20 -12.17
C GLY A 251 9.01 -4.83 -11.52
N SER A 252 8.54 -3.62 -11.81
CA SER A 252 7.35 -3.05 -11.16
C SER A 252 6.06 -3.82 -11.50
N LEU A 253 5.93 -4.31 -12.73
CA LEU A 253 4.75 -5.08 -13.16
C LEU A 253 4.64 -6.39 -12.41
N THR A 254 5.68 -7.22 -12.47
CA THR A 254 5.74 -8.48 -11.74
C THR A 254 5.58 -8.26 -10.23
N GLY A 255 6.19 -7.21 -9.69
CA GLY A 255 6.04 -6.82 -8.28
C GLY A 255 4.59 -6.50 -7.92
N SER A 256 3.87 -5.74 -8.73
CA SER A 256 2.46 -5.41 -8.49
C SER A 256 1.54 -6.64 -8.57
N VAL A 257 1.82 -7.58 -9.46
CA VAL A 257 1.08 -8.87 -9.52
C VAL A 257 1.33 -9.70 -8.27
N LEU A 258 2.59 -9.81 -7.85
CA LEU A 258 2.95 -10.58 -6.64
C LEU A 258 2.41 -9.94 -5.35
N SER A 259 2.26 -8.62 -5.30
CA SER A 259 1.66 -7.94 -4.15
C SER A 259 0.18 -8.29 -3.93
N ALA A 260 -0.50 -8.90 -4.91
CA ALA A 260 -1.86 -9.43 -4.75
C ALA A 260 -1.99 -10.52 -3.67
N VAL A 261 -0.88 -11.02 -3.14
CA VAL A 261 -0.88 -11.85 -1.92
C VAL A 261 -1.41 -11.06 -0.70
N GLU A 262 -1.26 -9.74 -0.67
CA GLU A 262 -1.71 -8.89 0.44
C GLU A 262 -3.23 -8.95 0.67
N PRO A 263 -4.12 -8.70 -0.31
CA PRO A 263 -5.55 -8.84 -0.09
C PRO A 263 -5.95 -10.27 0.29
N ILE A 264 -5.30 -11.28 -0.29
CA ILE A 264 -5.56 -12.69 0.10
C ILE A 264 -5.19 -12.89 1.58
N GLY A 265 -4.00 -12.44 1.99
CA GLY A 265 -3.57 -12.50 3.38
C GLY A 265 -4.48 -11.69 4.31
N SER A 266 -4.93 -10.51 3.91
CA SER A 266 -5.84 -9.66 4.69
C SER A 266 -7.21 -10.32 4.91
N VAL A 267 -7.78 -10.95 3.87
CA VAL A 267 -9.04 -11.71 3.99
C VAL A 267 -8.86 -12.92 4.90
N MET A 268 -7.79 -13.70 4.71
CA MET A 268 -7.51 -14.86 5.56
C MET A 268 -7.35 -14.48 7.04
N ILE A 269 -6.56 -13.44 7.33
CA ILE A 269 -6.36 -12.96 8.71
C ILE A 269 -7.68 -12.45 9.29
N SER A 270 -8.48 -11.73 8.49
CA SER A 270 -9.79 -11.21 8.92
C SER A 270 -10.75 -12.32 9.31
N VAL A 271 -10.79 -13.42 8.55
CA VAL A 271 -11.64 -14.58 8.87
C VAL A 271 -11.10 -15.35 10.08
N LEU A 272 -9.80 -15.69 10.07
CA LEU A 272 -9.21 -16.60 11.06
C LEU A 272 -8.98 -15.97 12.44
N PHE A 273 -8.62 -14.68 12.46
CA PHE A 273 -8.18 -14.01 13.70
C PHE A 273 -9.08 -12.85 14.14
N LEU A 274 -9.81 -12.23 13.19
CA LEU A 274 -10.66 -11.08 13.51
C LEU A 274 -12.15 -11.43 13.52
N ASN A 275 -12.51 -12.71 13.27
CA ASN A 275 -13.89 -13.21 13.19
C ASN A 275 -14.78 -12.42 12.22
N THR A 276 -14.18 -11.86 11.16
CA THR A 276 -14.93 -11.14 10.13
C THR A 276 -15.66 -12.16 9.24
N ARG A 277 -16.96 -11.97 9.06
CA ARG A 277 -17.76 -12.79 8.15
C ARG A 277 -17.94 -12.06 6.84
N PHE A 278 -17.65 -12.73 5.75
CA PHE A 278 -17.86 -12.22 4.39
C PHE A 278 -19.05 -12.93 3.77
N SER A 279 -19.89 -12.18 3.08
CA SER A 279 -20.96 -12.74 2.28
C SER A 279 -20.39 -13.27 0.96
N TRP A 280 -21.18 -14.01 0.21
CA TRP A 280 -20.79 -14.44 -1.14
C TRP A 280 -20.61 -13.23 -2.10
N LEU A 281 -21.33 -12.13 -1.87
CA LEU A 281 -21.18 -10.87 -2.63
C LEU A 281 -19.83 -10.20 -2.37
N ASP A 282 -19.34 -10.22 -1.12
CA ASP A 282 -18.00 -9.73 -0.80
C ASP A 282 -16.94 -10.53 -1.57
N ILE A 283 -17.06 -11.86 -1.57
CA ILE A 283 -16.13 -12.75 -2.29
C ILE A 283 -16.20 -12.51 -3.79
N LEU A 284 -17.40 -12.31 -4.35
CA LEU A 284 -17.58 -11.96 -5.75
C LEU A 284 -16.88 -10.63 -6.09
N GLY A 285 -17.13 -9.57 -5.30
CA GLY A 285 -16.51 -8.27 -5.51
C GLY A 285 -14.98 -8.31 -5.38
N PHE A 286 -14.45 -9.01 -4.39
CA PHE A 286 -13.00 -9.24 -4.23
C PHE A 286 -12.42 -9.95 -5.44
N THR A 287 -13.09 -11.00 -5.93
CA THR A 287 -12.64 -11.78 -7.09
C THR A 287 -12.62 -10.91 -8.35
N LEU A 288 -13.64 -10.10 -8.58
CA LEU A 288 -13.70 -9.19 -9.73
C LEU A 288 -12.55 -8.18 -9.73
N ILE A 289 -12.19 -7.65 -8.57
CA ILE A 289 -11.05 -6.72 -8.45
C ILE A 289 -9.72 -7.46 -8.64
N LEU A 290 -9.52 -8.58 -7.95
CA LEU A 290 -8.24 -9.27 -7.95
C LEU A 290 -7.90 -9.94 -9.30
N ILE A 291 -8.90 -10.40 -10.05
CA ILE A 291 -8.68 -11.01 -11.38
C ILE A 291 -8.14 -9.98 -12.40
N THR A 292 -8.31 -8.70 -12.14
CA THR A 292 -7.77 -7.65 -13.01
C THR A 292 -6.25 -7.60 -13.00
N ILE A 293 -5.62 -8.03 -11.90
CA ILE A 293 -4.15 -8.03 -11.76
C ILE A 293 -3.50 -8.96 -12.79
N PRO A 294 -3.85 -10.27 -12.87
CA PRO A 294 -3.31 -11.14 -13.91
C PRO A 294 -3.75 -10.73 -15.33
N ILE A 295 -4.96 -10.19 -15.52
CA ILE A 295 -5.39 -9.67 -16.83
C ILE A 295 -4.46 -8.56 -17.32
N MET A 296 -4.15 -7.58 -16.46
CA MET A 296 -3.23 -6.49 -16.78
C MET A 296 -1.83 -7.03 -17.06
N ALA A 297 -1.30 -7.90 -16.21
CA ALA A 297 0.03 -8.47 -16.37
C ALA A 297 0.21 -9.22 -17.70
N ILE A 298 -0.74 -10.12 -18.02
CA ILE A 298 -0.71 -10.91 -19.28
C ILE A 298 -0.90 -9.97 -20.48
N GLY A 299 -1.81 -9.00 -20.37
CA GLY A 299 -2.09 -8.04 -21.43
C GLY A 299 -0.86 -7.20 -21.78
N GLU A 300 -0.14 -6.67 -20.79
CA GLU A 300 1.09 -5.89 -20.99
C GLU A 300 2.21 -6.73 -21.60
N THR A 301 2.43 -7.95 -21.11
CA THR A 301 3.45 -8.87 -21.65
C THR A 301 3.20 -9.19 -23.14
N ARG A 302 1.94 -9.43 -23.53
CA ARG A 302 1.59 -9.68 -24.93
C ARG A 302 1.76 -8.44 -25.81
N ALA A 303 1.50 -7.29 -25.26
CA ALA A 303 1.59 -6.03 -25.97
C ALA A 303 3.04 -5.51 -26.18
N GLU A 304 3.98 -5.95 -25.33
CA GLU A 304 5.41 -5.70 -25.50
C GLU A 304 6.05 -6.69 -26.51
N ALA A 305 5.40 -7.83 -26.74
CA ALA A 305 5.87 -8.83 -27.69
C ALA A 305 5.41 -8.57 -29.15
N GLN A 306 4.51 -7.61 -29.37
CA GLN A 306 4.04 -7.14 -30.69
C GLN A 306 4.71 -5.85 -31.11
#